data_79dfa6fc2a9aa0e6d8bd0e602302a390
#
_entry.id   79dfa6fc2a9aa0e6d8bd0e602302a390
#
_cell.length_a   1.000
_cell.length_b   1.000
_cell.length_c   1.000
_cell.angle_alpha   90.00
_cell.angle_beta   90.00
_cell.angle_gamma   90.00
#
_symmetry.space_group_name_H-M   'P 1'
#
loop_
_entity.id
_entity.type
_entity.pdbx_description
1 polymer ?
#
loop_
_entity_poly.entity_id
_entity_poly.type
_entity_poly.pdbx_seq_one_letter_code
_entity_poly.pdbx_strand_id
1 'polypeptide(L)'
;GWMKPHNEFHCHVNPFEGANMEPASLEVNGIDPHHPFRIAAAKDEETAIRDMFRFISKEMKQHKCKRAIMIGHNTTLDHDFIFAAAERNKISRNPFHPFSTFDTVSLAALAYGQTVLSRAAQAAGLPWDTSEAHSALYDAKQTAELFCIISNSWTESRGPVWSNENTG
;
A
#
# COMPACT_ATOMS: atom_id res chain seq x y z
N GLY A 1 14.69 -17.13 -1.59
CA GLY A 1 15.41 -15.83 -1.51
C GLY A 1 14.67 -14.88 -0.58
N TRP A 2 15.36 -13.87 -0.12
CA TRP A 2 14.79 -12.84 0.74
C TRP A 2 13.76 -12.00 0.01
N MET A 3 12.62 -11.76 0.67
CA MET A 3 11.62 -10.83 0.17
C MET A 3 12.11 -9.40 0.34
N LYS A 4 11.90 -8.56 -0.68
CA LYS A 4 12.20 -7.12 -0.65
C LYS A 4 11.26 -6.37 -1.58
N PRO A 5 10.96 -5.09 -1.31
CA PRO A 5 10.24 -4.24 -2.25
C PRO A 5 11.00 -4.18 -3.59
N HIS A 6 10.28 -4.13 -4.71
CA HIS A 6 10.92 -4.18 -6.03
C HIS A 6 10.53 -2.99 -6.89
N ASN A 7 9.28 -2.88 -7.28
CA ASN A 7 8.79 -1.83 -8.17
C ASN A 7 7.93 -0.82 -7.40
N GLU A 8 7.86 0.40 -7.92
CA GLU A 8 7.14 1.50 -7.32
C GLU A 8 6.14 2.09 -8.33
N PHE A 9 4.95 2.39 -7.87
CA PHE A 9 3.96 3.19 -8.60
C PHE A 9 3.53 4.36 -7.71
N HIS A 10 3.60 5.56 -8.23
CA HIS A 10 3.16 6.78 -7.55
C HIS A 10 2.48 7.72 -8.54
N CYS A 11 1.37 8.32 -8.14
CA CYS A 11 0.72 9.41 -8.87
C CYS A 11 -0.05 10.31 -7.92
N HIS A 12 -0.23 11.55 -8.33
CA HIS A 12 -1.19 12.44 -7.69
C HIS A 12 -2.56 12.24 -8.34
N VAL A 13 -3.60 12.30 -7.51
CA VAL A 13 -5.00 12.16 -7.96
C VAL A 13 -5.76 13.42 -7.60
N ASN A 14 -6.51 13.96 -8.55
CA ASN A 14 -7.44 15.04 -8.30
C ASN A 14 -8.69 14.48 -7.60
N PRO A 15 -9.24 15.18 -6.60
CA PRO A 15 -10.52 14.80 -6.02
C PRO A 15 -11.60 14.76 -7.13
N PHE A 16 -12.46 13.75 -7.10
CA PHE A 16 -13.63 13.70 -7.99
C PHE A 16 -14.68 14.73 -7.56
N GLU A 17 -15.58 15.09 -8.47
CA GLU A 17 -16.65 16.05 -8.19
C GLU A 17 -17.54 15.56 -7.05
N GLY A 18 -17.71 16.38 -6.01
CA GLY A 18 -18.44 16.02 -4.80
C GLY A 18 -17.67 15.19 -3.79
N ALA A 19 -16.37 15.02 -3.97
CA ALA A 19 -15.53 14.36 -2.96
C ALA A 19 -15.55 15.11 -1.64
N ASN A 20 -15.76 14.38 -0.54
CA ASN A 20 -15.61 14.94 0.79
C ASN A 20 -14.12 15.05 1.12
N MET A 21 -13.65 16.26 1.34
CA MET A 21 -12.28 16.55 1.75
C MET A 21 -12.30 16.94 3.23
N GLU A 22 -11.90 16.00 4.09
CA GLU A 22 -11.85 16.23 5.53
C GLU A 22 -10.68 17.16 5.88
N PRO A 23 -10.94 18.37 6.43
CA PRO A 23 -9.90 19.35 6.71
C PRO A 23 -8.80 18.82 7.65
N ALA A 24 -9.17 18.06 8.66
CA ALA A 24 -8.20 17.47 9.60
C ALA A 24 -7.24 16.49 8.89
N SER A 25 -7.73 15.73 7.91
CA SER A 25 -6.89 14.82 7.11
C SER A 25 -5.92 15.59 6.20
N LEU A 26 -6.38 16.69 5.61
CA LEU A 26 -5.53 17.56 4.78
C LEU A 26 -4.42 18.22 5.60
N GLU A 27 -4.73 18.64 6.83
CA GLU A 27 -3.73 19.20 7.75
C GLU A 27 -2.67 18.15 8.12
N VAL A 28 -3.06 16.93 8.43
CA VAL A 28 -2.14 15.85 8.82
C VAL A 28 -1.21 15.46 7.67
N ASN A 29 -1.73 15.31 6.44
CA ASN A 29 -0.93 14.87 5.30
C ASN A 29 -0.24 16.01 4.53
N GLY A 30 -0.51 17.27 4.89
CA GLY A 30 0.06 18.47 4.28
C GLY A 30 -0.34 18.66 2.80
N ILE A 31 -1.43 18.03 2.35
CA ILE A 31 -1.88 18.12 0.96
C ILE A 31 -2.78 19.34 0.77
N ASP A 32 -2.36 20.26 -0.10
CA ASP A 32 -3.24 21.27 -0.66
C ASP A 32 -3.81 20.77 -2.01
N PRO A 33 -5.10 20.35 -2.04
CA PRO A 33 -5.71 19.82 -3.26
C PRO A 33 -5.92 20.90 -4.34
N HIS A 34 -5.84 22.18 -3.98
CA HIS A 34 -6.02 23.32 -4.89
C HIS A 34 -4.68 23.92 -5.38
N HIS A 35 -3.56 23.36 -4.96
CA HIS A 35 -2.25 23.86 -5.39
C HIS A 35 -2.06 23.71 -6.91
N PRO A 36 -1.75 24.79 -7.68
CA PRO A 36 -1.75 24.75 -9.15
C PRO A 36 -0.83 23.68 -9.75
N PHE A 37 0.38 23.49 -9.18
CA PHE A 37 1.29 22.46 -9.66
C PHE A 37 0.77 21.05 -9.40
N ARG A 38 0.05 20.84 -8.29
CA ARG A 38 -0.57 19.57 -7.99
C ARG A 38 -1.68 19.26 -8.99
N ILE A 39 -2.58 20.20 -9.23
CA ILE A 39 -3.68 20.06 -10.21
C ILE A 39 -3.13 19.73 -11.59
N ALA A 40 -2.05 20.41 -12.01
CA ALA A 40 -1.44 20.18 -13.33
C ALA A 40 -0.78 18.80 -13.46
N ALA A 41 -0.24 18.25 -12.37
CA ALA A 41 0.45 16.96 -12.34
C ALA A 41 -0.45 15.77 -12.02
N ALA A 42 -1.61 16.02 -11.43
CA ALA A 42 -2.52 14.97 -10.97
C ALA A 42 -3.33 14.38 -12.13
N LYS A 43 -3.66 13.11 -11.99
CA LYS A 43 -4.59 12.39 -12.87
C LYS A 43 -6.01 12.47 -12.31
N ASP A 44 -6.99 12.29 -13.17
CA ASP A 44 -8.33 11.94 -12.70
C ASP A 44 -8.32 10.55 -12.03
N GLU A 45 -9.32 10.29 -11.21
CA GLU A 45 -9.41 9.07 -10.43
C GLU A 45 -9.46 7.81 -11.33
N GLU A 46 -10.23 7.84 -12.43
CA GLU A 46 -10.34 6.71 -13.34
C GLU A 46 -8.98 6.35 -13.95
N THR A 47 -8.27 7.34 -14.47
CA THR A 47 -6.94 7.15 -15.06
C THR A 47 -5.95 6.61 -14.03
N ALA A 48 -5.94 7.16 -12.82
CA ALA A 48 -5.05 6.74 -11.75
C ALA A 48 -5.28 5.27 -11.36
N ILE A 49 -6.54 4.86 -11.15
CA ILE A 49 -6.89 3.47 -10.79
C ILE A 49 -6.58 2.52 -11.95
N ARG A 50 -6.88 2.88 -13.20
CA ARG A 50 -6.54 2.04 -14.35
C ARG A 50 -5.05 1.84 -14.53
N ASP A 51 -4.25 2.89 -14.32
CA ASP A 51 -2.79 2.81 -14.42
C ASP A 51 -2.20 1.95 -13.31
N MET A 52 -2.67 2.10 -12.08
CA MET A 52 -2.27 1.26 -10.95
C MET A 52 -2.63 -0.21 -11.20
N PHE A 53 -3.85 -0.51 -11.63
CA PHE A 53 -4.28 -1.88 -11.91
C PHE A 53 -3.50 -2.50 -13.08
N ARG A 54 -3.14 -1.71 -14.08
CA ARG A 54 -2.29 -2.15 -15.20
C ARG A 54 -0.89 -2.46 -14.72
N PHE A 55 -0.31 -1.60 -13.88
CA PHE A 55 1.00 -1.81 -13.27
C PHE A 55 1.02 -3.12 -12.48
N ILE A 56 0.07 -3.33 -11.55
CA ILE A 56 -0.04 -4.56 -10.74
C ILE A 56 -0.25 -5.79 -11.62
N SER A 57 -1.14 -5.71 -12.61
CA SER A 57 -1.42 -6.83 -13.51
C SER A 57 -0.22 -7.25 -14.34
N LYS A 58 0.64 -6.30 -14.70
CA LYS A 58 1.91 -6.58 -15.39
C LYS A 58 2.86 -7.38 -14.50
N GLU A 59 3.00 -6.97 -13.24
CA GLU A 59 3.83 -7.69 -12.26
C GLU A 59 3.29 -9.09 -11.98
N MET A 60 1.96 -9.21 -11.78
CA MET A 60 1.31 -10.51 -11.61
C MET A 60 1.59 -11.46 -12.78
N LYS A 61 1.51 -10.96 -14.02
CA LYS A 61 1.78 -11.76 -15.22
C LYS A 61 3.24 -12.19 -15.27
N GLN A 62 4.16 -11.31 -14.95
CA GLN A 62 5.60 -11.58 -14.92
C GLN A 62 5.94 -12.68 -13.91
N HIS A 63 5.31 -12.64 -12.73
CA HIS A 63 5.52 -13.59 -11.64
C HIS A 63 4.53 -14.76 -11.63
N LYS A 64 3.70 -14.90 -12.68
CA LYS A 64 2.69 -15.97 -12.84
C LYS A 64 1.71 -16.05 -11.66
N CYS A 65 1.41 -14.93 -11.03
CA CYS A 65 0.45 -14.84 -9.92
C CYS A 65 -0.99 -14.70 -10.45
N LYS A 66 -1.95 -15.30 -9.75
CA LYS A 66 -3.39 -15.23 -10.09
C LYS A 66 -4.09 -14.03 -9.45
N ARG A 67 -3.59 -13.55 -8.32
CA ARG A 67 -4.14 -12.42 -7.54
C ARG A 67 -3.01 -11.64 -6.88
N ALA A 68 -3.23 -10.36 -6.67
CA ALA A 68 -2.41 -9.53 -5.79
C ALA A 68 -3.04 -9.52 -4.39
N ILE A 69 -2.23 -9.60 -3.36
CA ILE A 69 -2.64 -9.40 -1.98
C ILE A 69 -2.20 -8.00 -1.56
N MET A 70 -3.15 -7.19 -1.10
CA MET A 70 -2.86 -5.85 -0.61
C MET A 70 -2.18 -5.93 0.75
N ILE A 71 -1.14 -5.13 0.92
CA ILE A 71 -0.40 -4.98 2.18
C ILE A 71 -0.47 -3.50 2.57
N GLY A 72 -0.86 -3.22 3.80
CA GLY A 72 -0.95 -1.86 4.32
C GLY A 72 -0.72 -1.80 5.83
N HIS A 73 -0.67 -0.60 6.36
CA HIS A 73 -0.73 -0.34 7.80
C HIS A 73 -2.09 0.24 8.12
N ASN A 74 -3.02 -0.57 8.63
CA ASN A 74 -4.46 -0.37 8.61
C ASN A 74 -5.04 -0.55 7.18
N THR A 75 -4.76 -1.70 6.60
CA THR A 75 -5.02 -2.05 5.19
C THR A 75 -6.49 -1.91 4.79
N THR A 76 -7.42 -2.02 5.73
CA THR A 76 -8.86 -1.85 5.47
C THR A 76 -9.17 -0.50 4.86
N LEU A 77 -8.50 0.56 5.32
CA LEU A 77 -8.67 1.90 4.77
C LEU A 77 -8.30 1.97 3.29
N ASP A 78 -7.11 1.50 2.94
CA ASP A 78 -6.61 1.50 1.55
C ASP A 78 -7.48 0.63 0.66
N HIS A 79 -7.88 -0.56 1.16
CA HIS A 79 -8.76 -1.48 0.44
C HIS A 79 -10.08 -0.82 0.09
N ASP A 80 -10.75 -0.21 1.07
CA ASP A 80 -12.07 0.38 0.88
C ASP A 80 -12.02 1.57 -0.08
N PHE A 81 -11.01 2.43 0.00
CA PHE A 81 -10.82 3.53 -0.93
C PHE A 81 -10.59 3.05 -2.37
N ILE A 82 -9.71 2.07 -2.57
CA ILE A 82 -9.39 1.54 -3.91
C ILE A 82 -10.59 0.81 -4.51
N PHE A 83 -11.32 0.02 -3.71
CA PHE A 83 -12.50 -0.69 -4.21
C PHE A 83 -13.65 0.27 -4.52
N ALA A 84 -13.91 1.26 -3.67
CA ALA A 84 -14.91 2.29 -3.92
C ALA A 84 -14.58 3.12 -5.19
N ALA A 85 -13.32 3.49 -5.39
CA ALA A 85 -12.87 4.18 -6.59
C ALA A 85 -13.05 3.31 -7.85
N ALA A 86 -12.72 2.03 -7.78
CA ALA A 86 -12.92 1.10 -8.89
C ALA A 86 -14.41 0.92 -9.23
N GLU A 87 -15.27 0.80 -8.22
CA GLU A 87 -16.72 0.69 -8.39
C GLU A 87 -17.33 1.97 -9.01
N ARG A 88 -16.98 3.13 -8.48
CA ARG A 88 -17.45 4.43 -8.97
C ARG A 88 -17.10 4.65 -10.45
N ASN A 89 -15.91 4.20 -10.86
CA ASN A 89 -15.44 4.29 -12.24
C ASN A 89 -15.77 3.06 -13.09
N LYS A 90 -16.60 2.13 -12.60
CA LYS A 90 -17.05 0.91 -13.32
C LYS A 90 -15.87 0.06 -13.84
N ILE A 91 -14.79 -0.03 -13.06
CA ILE A 91 -13.60 -0.81 -13.39
C ILE A 91 -13.77 -2.23 -12.84
N SER A 92 -14.18 -3.16 -13.69
CA SER A 92 -14.52 -4.53 -13.28
C SER A 92 -13.31 -5.43 -13.07
N ARG A 93 -12.15 -5.13 -13.68
CA ARG A 93 -10.93 -5.95 -13.58
C ARG A 93 -10.02 -5.43 -12.47
N ASN A 94 -10.39 -5.76 -11.23
CA ASN A 94 -9.55 -5.47 -10.07
C ASN A 94 -8.52 -6.61 -9.87
N PRO A 95 -7.21 -6.32 -9.84
CA PRO A 95 -6.18 -7.34 -9.65
C PRO A 95 -6.09 -7.85 -8.22
N PHE A 96 -6.57 -7.09 -7.25
CA PHE A 96 -6.49 -7.45 -5.85
C PHE A 96 -7.44 -8.58 -5.47
N HIS A 97 -7.03 -9.34 -4.46
CA HIS A 97 -7.92 -10.29 -3.81
C HIS A 97 -9.06 -9.53 -3.12
N PRO A 98 -10.33 -9.97 -3.26
CA PRO A 98 -11.47 -9.17 -2.81
C PRO A 98 -11.58 -8.99 -1.30
N PHE A 99 -10.94 -9.83 -0.49
CA PHE A 99 -11.02 -9.80 0.98
C PHE A 99 -9.75 -10.25 1.70
N SER A 100 -8.75 -10.81 1.00
CA SER A 100 -7.49 -11.19 1.66
C SER A 100 -6.52 -10.02 1.60
N THR A 101 -6.07 -9.60 2.78
CA THR A 101 -5.07 -8.54 2.95
C THR A 101 -4.05 -8.96 4.00
N PHE A 102 -2.88 -8.34 3.98
CA PHE A 102 -1.95 -8.35 5.10
C PHE A 102 -1.94 -6.99 5.77
N ASP A 103 -2.16 -6.97 7.07
CA ASP A 103 -2.13 -5.75 7.86
C ASP A 103 -0.89 -5.73 8.76
N THR A 104 0.01 -4.77 8.49
CA THR A 104 1.25 -4.64 9.25
C THR A 104 1.02 -4.14 10.67
N VAL A 105 -0.14 -3.57 11.03
CA VAL A 105 -0.50 -3.29 12.43
C VAL A 105 -0.48 -4.59 13.23
N SER A 106 -1.19 -5.61 12.76
CA SER A 106 -1.29 -6.91 13.43
C SER A 106 0.05 -7.67 13.41
N LEU A 107 0.74 -7.64 12.27
CA LEU A 107 2.02 -8.34 12.12
C LEU A 107 3.11 -7.71 13.00
N ALA A 108 3.19 -6.39 13.07
CA ALA A 108 4.15 -5.68 13.92
C ALA A 108 3.80 -5.79 15.41
N ALA A 109 2.52 -5.84 15.76
CA ALA A 109 2.10 -6.13 17.12
C ALA A 109 2.62 -7.50 17.59
N LEU A 110 2.52 -8.52 16.74
CA LEU A 110 3.02 -9.87 17.05
C LEU A 110 4.56 -9.93 17.07
N ALA A 111 5.23 -9.25 16.14
CA ALA A 111 6.68 -9.33 16.01
C ALA A 111 7.43 -8.43 17.00
N TYR A 112 6.91 -7.25 17.28
CA TYR A 112 7.62 -6.17 18.00
C TYR A 112 6.80 -5.53 19.13
N GLY A 113 5.57 -5.94 19.36
CA GLY A 113 4.68 -5.31 20.35
C GLY A 113 4.29 -3.86 19.99
N GLN A 114 4.33 -3.49 18.70
CA GLN A 114 4.07 -2.13 18.22
C GLN A 114 2.94 -2.10 17.19
N THR A 115 2.08 -1.09 17.27
CA THR A 115 0.93 -0.90 16.36
C THR A 115 0.98 0.43 15.62
N VAL A 116 1.92 1.31 15.93
CA VAL A 116 2.14 2.59 15.26
C VAL A 116 3.29 2.43 14.28
N LEU A 117 3.10 2.80 13.02
CA LEU A 117 4.05 2.55 11.93
C LEU A 117 5.47 3.02 12.27
N SER A 118 5.63 4.25 12.76
CA SER A 118 6.94 4.80 13.12
C SER A 118 7.67 3.97 14.20
N ARG A 119 6.92 3.55 15.23
CA ARG A 119 7.48 2.73 16.31
C ARG A 119 7.81 1.30 15.85
N ALA A 120 6.93 0.74 15.00
CA ALA A 120 7.14 -0.58 14.41
C ALA A 120 8.36 -0.59 13.48
N ALA A 121 8.50 0.41 12.63
CA ALA A 121 9.66 0.57 11.75
C ALA A 121 10.96 0.68 12.54
N GLN A 122 11.00 1.55 13.57
CA GLN A 122 12.17 1.69 14.45
C GLN A 122 12.48 0.39 15.19
N ALA A 123 11.49 -0.31 15.73
CA ALA A 123 11.68 -1.59 16.41
C ALA A 123 12.20 -2.70 15.45
N ALA A 124 11.86 -2.62 14.17
CA ALA A 124 12.39 -3.48 13.12
C ALA A 124 13.79 -3.08 12.61
N GLY A 125 14.37 -1.98 13.14
CA GLY A 125 15.68 -1.47 12.72
C GLY A 125 15.65 -0.61 11.46
N LEU A 126 14.47 -0.20 10.99
CA LEU A 126 14.35 0.74 9.86
C LEU A 126 14.60 2.18 10.32
N PRO A 127 15.29 3.00 9.51
CA PRO A 127 15.40 4.42 9.76
C PRO A 127 14.03 5.09 9.63
N TRP A 128 13.76 6.06 10.52
CA TRP A 128 12.53 6.83 10.47
C TRP A 128 12.84 8.32 10.36
N ASP A 129 12.40 8.93 9.27
CA ASP A 129 12.51 10.36 9.04
C ASP A 129 11.18 11.03 9.37
N THR A 130 11.17 11.84 10.43
CA THR A 130 9.96 12.57 10.87
C THR A 130 9.56 13.69 9.91
N SER A 131 10.46 14.19 9.08
CA SER A 131 10.15 15.22 8.09
C SER A 131 9.40 14.68 6.88
N GLU A 132 9.57 13.39 6.57
CA GLU A 132 8.89 12.67 5.49
C GLU A 132 7.62 11.94 5.96
N ALA A 133 7.44 11.81 7.28
CA ALA A 133 6.28 11.15 7.88
C ALA A 133 4.97 11.79 7.40
N HIS A 134 3.94 10.95 7.17
CA HIS A 134 2.66 11.31 6.57
C HIS A 134 2.70 11.61 5.06
N SER A 135 3.85 11.49 4.41
CA SER A 135 3.92 11.36 2.96
C SER A 135 3.46 9.95 2.57
N ALA A 136 2.43 9.85 1.72
CA ALA A 136 1.88 8.55 1.31
C ALA A 136 2.94 7.62 0.71
N LEU A 137 3.89 8.17 -0.05
CA LEU A 137 4.98 7.41 -0.63
C LEU A 137 5.96 6.89 0.42
N TYR A 138 6.34 7.74 1.39
CA TYR A 138 7.24 7.37 2.46
C TYR A 138 6.62 6.29 3.33
N ASP A 139 5.38 6.49 3.79
CA ASP A 139 4.67 5.56 4.65
C ASP A 139 4.44 4.20 3.94
N ALA A 140 4.13 4.20 2.64
CA ALA A 140 4.02 2.98 1.85
C ALA A 140 5.36 2.23 1.74
N LYS A 141 6.48 2.93 1.56
CA LYS A 141 7.83 2.33 1.54
C LYS A 141 8.17 1.71 2.89
N GLN A 142 7.97 2.44 3.98
CA GLN A 142 8.22 1.93 5.33
C GLN A 142 7.35 0.70 5.65
N THR A 143 6.09 0.72 5.24
CA THR A 143 5.17 -0.41 5.40
C THR A 143 5.63 -1.64 4.61
N ALA A 144 6.07 -1.46 3.37
CA ALA A 144 6.57 -2.54 2.52
C ALA A 144 7.87 -3.16 3.08
N GLU A 145 8.82 -2.34 3.52
CA GLU A 145 10.06 -2.81 4.16
C GLU A 145 9.76 -3.55 5.47
N LEU A 146 8.90 -2.99 6.32
CA LEU A 146 8.47 -3.62 7.57
C LEU A 146 7.86 -5.00 7.33
N PHE A 147 6.95 -5.11 6.36
CA PHE A 147 6.35 -6.39 5.98
C PHE A 147 7.42 -7.39 5.52
N CYS A 148 8.36 -6.97 4.69
CA CYS A 148 9.44 -7.82 4.20
C CYS A 148 10.33 -8.32 5.34
N ILE A 149 10.71 -7.45 6.28
CA ILE A 149 11.53 -7.83 7.45
C ILE A 149 10.81 -8.88 8.29
N ILE A 150 9.54 -8.66 8.62
CA ILE A 150 8.74 -9.59 9.41
C ILE A 150 8.62 -10.94 8.70
N SER A 151 8.30 -10.92 7.40
CA SER A 151 8.13 -12.15 6.60
C SER A 151 9.44 -12.93 6.46
N ASN A 152 10.55 -12.25 6.28
CA ASN A 152 11.88 -12.88 6.21
C ASN A 152 12.28 -13.51 7.53
N SER A 153 12.10 -12.81 8.65
CA SER A 153 12.38 -13.34 10.00
C SER A 153 11.51 -14.56 10.31
N TRP A 154 10.26 -14.54 9.90
CA TRP A 154 9.37 -15.70 10.04
C TRP A 154 9.88 -16.90 9.22
N THR A 155 10.31 -16.67 8.00
CA THR A 155 10.84 -17.70 7.10
C THR A 155 12.13 -18.30 7.65
N GLU A 156 13.02 -17.50 8.24
CA GLU A 156 14.24 -18.00 8.91
C GLU A 156 13.94 -18.91 10.07
N SER A 157 12.94 -18.56 10.88
CA SER A 157 12.64 -19.32 12.11
C SER A 157 11.86 -20.61 11.85
N ARG A 158 11.05 -20.68 10.77
CA ARG A 158 10.11 -21.77 10.52
C ARG A 158 10.23 -22.44 9.16
N GLY A 159 11.13 -21.97 8.31
CA GLY A 159 11.26 -22.42 6.91
C GLY A 159 10.33 -21.64 5.95
N PRO A 160 10.48 -21.84 4.65
CA PRO A 160 9.74 -21.09 3.62
C PRO A 160 8.23 -21.34 3.72
N VAL A 161 7.48 -20.27 4.01
CA VAL A 161 6.00 -20.29 4.08
C VAL A 161 5.39 -20.27 2.68
N TRP A 162 6.12 -19.73 1.71
CA TRP A 162 5.68 -19.48 0.34
C TRP A 162 6.39 -20.45 -0.63
N SER A 163 6.25 -21.76 -0.43
CA SER A 163 6.72 -22.74 -1.43
C SER A 163 5.69 -22.89 -2.55
N ASN A 164 6.17 -23.06 -3.77
CA ASN A 164 5.30 -23.29 -4.96
C ASN A 164 4.43 -24.55 -4.84
N GLU A 165 4.66 -25.40 -3.85
CA GLU A 165 3.91 -26.64 -3.59
C GLU A 165 2.56 -26.40 -2.89
N ASN A 166 2.37 -25.21 -2.27
CA ASN A 166 1.16 -24.86 -1.53
C ASN A 166 0.18 -23.94 -2.30
N THR A 167 0.39 -23.71 -3.58
CA THR A 167 -0.53 -22.94 -4.43
C THR A 167 -1.50 -23.86 -5.17
N GLY A 168 -2.32 -24.57 -4.39
CA GLY A 168 -3.48 -25.32 -4.88
C GLY A 168 -4.67 -24.41 -5.20
#